data_47bb809497ccce837c6cd68ecb7519af
#
_entry.id   47bb809497ccce837c6cd68ecb7519af
#
_cell.length_a   1.000
_cell.length_b   1.000
_cell.length_c   1.000
_cell.angle_alpha   90.00
_cell.angle_beta   90.00
_cell.angle_gamma   90.00
#
_symmetry.space_group_name_H-M   'P 1'
#
loop_
_entity.id
_entity.type
_entity.pdbx_description
1 polymer ?
#
loop_
_entity_poly.entity_id
_entity_poly.type
_entity_poly.pdbx_seq_one_letter_code
_entity_poly.pdbx_strand_id
1 'polypeptide(L)'
;MAQGARGGALTDGGPSDLSADAVARWDRNAAFWDEQMGGDGNEFHLTLIRPAVERLLGDVDGRHVLEIACGNGLFARRLAALGATVLATDGSPEMLARARAHGSSGIEYRLLDASDPAELSGLPESGFGAVVCNMALMDMAATEPLAAALPRLLDQGGRFVFSITHPCFNTSGVRLVRELEVVDGEPVERAGVVVTRYATAAVEEGIAIEGQPYKQLYFDRPLHALLEPFFAAGMVLDGIEEQAFPPGARSAPMKWEMLPEIPPVLVCRLRRLSA
;
A
#
# COMPACT_ATOMS: atom_id res chain seq x y z
N MET A 1 10.31 17.40 -13.94
CA MET A 1 11.06 16.24 -14.40
C MET A 1 11.64 15.56 -13.19
N ALA A 2 11.00 14.50 -12.70
CA ALA A 2 11.64 13.46 -11.91
C ALA A 2 10.70 12.25 -11.81
N GLN A 3 10.38 11.65 -12.94
CA GLN A 3 10.25 10.21 -12.95
C GLN A 3 11.66 9.69 -13.20
N GLY A 4 12.34 9.35 -12.10
CA GLY A 4 13.62 8.66 -12.19
C GLY A 4 13.46 7.46 -13.11
N ALA A 5 14.36 7.29 -14.06
CA ALA A 5 14.37 6.16 -14.98
C ALA A 5 14.21 4.88 -14.16
N ARG A 6 13.05 4.22 -14.29
CA ARG A 6 12.80 2.91 -13.71
C ARG A 6 13.64 1.94 -14.54
N GLY A 7 14.55 1.22 -13.87
CA GLY A 7 15.51 0.32 -14.50
C GLY A 7 14.83 -0.90 -15.12
N GLY A 8 15.60 -1.69 -15.88
CA GLY A 8 15.09 -2.91 -16.54
C GLY A 8 14.61 -3.99 -15.56
N ALA A 9 13.74 -4.86 -16.06
CA ALA A 9 13.15 -5.96 -15.30
C ALA A 9 14.23 -6.82 -14.61
N LEU A 10 14.08 -7.03 -13.31
CA LEU A 10 14.94 -7.93 -12.53
C LEU A 10 14.40 -9.37 -12.71
N THR A 11 15.23 -10.27 -13.21
CA THR A 11 14.82 -11.66 -13.53
C THR A 11 15.52 -12.74 -12.72
N ASP A 12 16.51 -12.42 -11.87
CA ASP A 12 17.44 -13.38 -11.27
C ASP A 12 17.28 -13.57 -9.75
N GLY A 13 16.08 -13.92 -9.26
CA GLY A 13 15.87 -14.30 -7.86
C GLY A 13 14.57 -15.06 -7.65
N GLY A 14 14.57 -16.07 -6.75
CA GLY A 14 13.33 -16.67 -6.29
C GLY A 14 12.50 -15.68 -5.45
N PRO A 15 11.20 -15.96 -5.21
CA PRO A 15 10.35 -15.07 -4.40
C PRO A 15 10.93 -14.74 -3.01
N SER A 16 11.59 -15.70 -2.35
CA SER A 16 12.23 -15.49 -1.05
C SER A 16 13.41 -14.51 -1.12
N ASP A 17 14.21 -14.57 -2.19
CA ASP A 17 15.37 -13.68 -2.36
C ASP A 17 14.89 -12.25 -2.64
N LEU A 18 13.82 -12.10 -3.43
CA LEU A 18 13.21 -10.81 -3.72
C LEU A 18 12.53 -10.21 -2.47
N SER A 19 11.93 -11.03 -1.61
CA SER A 19 11.34 -10.58 -0.35
C SER A 19 12.42 -10.04 0.58
N ALA A 20 13.51 -10.77 0.77
CA ALA A 20 14.64 -10.34 1.60
C ALA A 20 15.29 -9.04 1.07
N ASP A 21 15.44 -8.89 -0.26
CA ASP A 21 15.96 -7.66 -0.87
C ASP A 21 14.98 -6.48 -0.67
N ALA A 22 13.67 -6.71 -0.81
CA ALA A 22 12.65 -5.69 -0.57
C ALA A 22 12.73 -5.17 0.87
N VAL A 23 12.75 -6.07 1.86
CA VAL A 23 12.89 -5.71 3.28
C VAL A 23 14.20 -4.94 3.54
N ALA A 24 15.34 -5.41 3.01
CA ALA A 24 16.62 -4.74 3.19
C ALA A 24 16.65 -3.32 2.58
N ARG A 25 15.91 -3.08 1.50
CA ARG A 25 15.76 -1.75 0.90
C ARG A 25 14.92 -0.84 1.78
N TRP A 26 13.84 -1.35 2.39
CA TRP A 26 13.03 -0.60 3.34
C TRP A 26 13.79 -0.27 4.61
N ASP A 27 14.61 -1.18 5.14
CA ASP A 27 15.52 -0.88 6.26
C ASP A 27 16.40 0.34 5.97
N ARG A 28 17.02 0.37 4.79
CA ARG A 28 17.90 1.49 4.41
C ARG A 28 17.15 2.80 4.19
N ASN A 29 15.86 2.73 3.81
CA ASN A 29 15.02 3.90 3.59
C ASN A 29 14.26 4.36 4.85
N ALA A 30 14.27 3.59 5.93
CA ALA A 30 13.42 3.81 7.10
C ALA A 30 13.57 5.21 7.70
N ALA A 31 14.80 5.74 7.78
CA ALA A 31 15.06 7.08 8.30
C ALA A 31 14.41 8.17 7.45
N PHE A 32 14.63 8.10 6.15
CA PHE A 32 14.07 9.04 5.18
C PHE A 32 12.55 8.97 5.17
N TRP A 33 12.00 7.75 5.13
CA TRP A 33 10.55 7.54 5.12
C TRP A 33 9.89 8.10 6.37
N ASP A 34 10.47 7.84 7.54
CA ASP A 34 9.96 8.36 8.81
C ASP A 34 9.96 9.89 8.86
N GLU A 35 11.01 10.53 8.35
CA GLU A 35 11.08 11.99 8.24
C GLU A 35 10.00 12.54 7.30
N GLN A 36 9.76 11.90 6.14
CA GLN A 36 8.78 12.35 5.16
C GLN A 36 7.33 12.10 5.59
N MET A 37 7.08 11.04 6.33
CA MET A 37 5.74 10.70 6.83
C MET A 37 5.43 11.39 8.16
N GLY A 38 6.45 11.61 9.00
CA GLY A 38 6.26 12.22 10.32
C GLY A 38 5.30 11.44 11.21
N GLY A 39 4.70 12.14 12.17
CA GLY A 39 3.71 11.57 13.10
C GLY A 39 2.31 11.39 12.51
N ASP A 40 1.92 12.22 11.55
CA ASP A 40 0.54 12.35 11.07
C ASP A 40 0.34 11.86 9.62
N GLY A 41 1.40 11.68 8.87
CA GLY A 41 1.39 11.34 7.45
C GLY A 41 1.52 12.57 6.54
N ASN A 42 1.96 12.34 5.30
CA ASN A 42 2.05 13.38 4.28
C ASN A 42 0.67 13.64 3.63
N GLU A 43 0.59 14.66 2.78
CA GLU A 43 -0.66 15.05 2.10
C GLU A 43 -1.28 13.90 1.30
N PHE A 44 -0.46 13.08 0.63
CA PHE A 44 -0.93 11.91 -0.12
C PHE A 44 -1.66 10.91 0.78
N HIS A 45 -1.08 10.61 1.94
CA HIS A 45 -1.70 9.73 2.94
C HIS A 45 -2.97 10.34 3.52
N LEU A 46 -2.93 11.61 3.92
CA LEU A 46 -4.03 12.31 4.58
C LEU A 46 -5.23 12.52 3.67
N THR A 47 -5.00 12.74 2.37
CA THR A 47 -6.05 13.06 1.40
C THR A 47 -6.62 11.80 0.75
N LEU A 48 -5.77 10.85 0.35
CA LEU A 48 -6.19 9.73 -0.49
C LEU A 48 -6.33 8.42 0.27
N ILE A 49 -5.40 8.11 1.20
CA ILE A 49 -5.32 6.78 1.81
C ILE A 49 -6.20 6.69 3.06
N ARG A 50 -5.86 7.47 4.08
CA ARG A 50 -6.48 7.37 5.40
C ARG A 50 -8.01 7.47 5.37
N PRO A 51 -8.64 8.46 4.70
CA PRO A 51 -10.10 8.56 4.71
C PRO A 51 -10.80 7.38 4.03
N ALA A 52 -10.25 6.87 2.92
CA ALA A 52 -10.80 5.74 2.19
C ALA A 52 -10.66 4.44 2.98
N VAL A 53 -9.49 4.20 3.57
CA VAL A 53 -9.26 3.03 4.43
C VAL A 53 -10.18 3.06 5.63
N GLU A 54 -10.34 4.20 6.33
CA GLU A 54 -11.22 4.33 7.49
C GLU A 54 -12.69 4.07 7.10
N ARG A 55 -13.17 4.56 5.94
CA ARG A 55 -14.55 4.28 5.48
C ARG A 55 -14.77 2.80 5.21
N LEU A 56 -13.85 2.15 4.49
CA LEU A 56 -13.98 0.72 4.21
C LEU A 56 -13.74 -0.15 5.45
N LEU A 57 -12.87 0.30 6.35
CA LEU A 57 -12.61 -0.36 7.60
C LEU A 57 -13.82 -0.27 8.55
N GLY A 58 -14.52 0.87 8.58
CA GLY A 58 -15.66 1.12 9.47
C GLY A 58 -15.23 1.13 10.95
N ASP A 59 -16.17 0.87 11.84
CA ASP A 59 -15.94 0.92 13.28
C ASP A 59 -14.95 -0.17 13.76
N VAL A 60 -13.96 0.25 14.53
CA VAL A 60 -12.92 -0.62 15.13
C VAL A 60 -12.81 -0.45 16.65
N ASP A 61 -13.66 0.36 17.27
CA ASP A 61 -13.66 0.55 18.72
C ASP A 61 -13.86 -0.79 19.44
N GLY A 62 -12.99 -1.06 20.42
CA GLY A 62 -12.95 -2.32 21.16
C GLY A 62 -12.54 -3.56 20.35
N ARG A 63 -12.14 -3.43 19.07
CA ARG A 63 -11.74 -4.56 18.24
C ARG A 63 -10.23 -4.80 18.30
N HIS A 64 -9.83 -6.07 18.12
CA HIS A 64 -8.46 -6.40 17.79
C HIS A 64 -8.24 -6.22 16.29
N VAL A 65 -7.20 -5.47 15.94
CA VAL A 65 -6.83 -5.19 14.55
C VAL A 65 -5.38 -5.61 14.32
N LEU A 66 -5.15 -6.35 13.25
CA LEU A 66 -3.81 -6.67 12.76
C LEU A 66 -3.45 -5.68 11.65
N GLU A 67 -2.35 -4.97 11.79
CA GLU A 67 -1.75 -4.20 10.70
C GLU A 67 -0.53 -4.92 10.15
N ILE A 68 -0.55 -5.20 8.85
CA ILE A 68 0.54 -5.80 8.08
C ILE A 68 1.34 -4.69 7.42
N ALA A 69 2.67 -4.76 7.51
CA ALA A 69 3.61 -3.78 6.98
C ALA A 69 3.30 -2.36 7.48
N CYS A 70 3.34 -2.20 8.81
CA CYS A 70 2.92 -0.96 9.49
C CYS A 70 3.91 0.21 9.32
N GLY A 71 5.10 -0.02 8.75
CA GLY A 71 6.14 0.98 8.59
C GLY A 71 6.52 1.65 9.92
N ASN A 72 6.53 2.97 9.96
CA ASN A 72 6.79 3.75 11.18
C ASN A 72 5.59 3.79 12.16
N GLY A 73 4.59 2.92 11.98
CA GLY A 73 3.44 2.77 12.88
C GLY A 73 2.41 3.90 12.78
N LEU A 74 2.43 4.67 11.71
CA LEU A 74 1.53 5.81 11.51
C LEU A 74 0.06 5.41 11.63
N PHE A 75 -0.36 4.39 10.88
CA PHE A 75 -1.75 3.97 10.89
C PHE A 75 -2.10 3.10 12.11
N ALA A 76 -1.13 2.35 12.67
CA ALA A 76 -1.30 1.65 13.95
C ALA A 76 -1.70 2.62 15.07
N ARG A 77 -1.01 3.77 15.17
CA ARG A 77 -1.36 4.82 16.14
C ARG A 77 -2.76 5.39 15.89
N ARG A 78 -3.14 5.53 14.62
CA ARG A 78 -4.49 5.99 14.26
C ARG A 78 -5.56 4.97 14.67
N LEU A 79 -5.34 3.68 14.44
CA LEU A 79 -6.23 2.60 14.85
C LEU A 79 -6.39 2.56 16.37
N ALA A 80 -5.29 2.68 17.12
CA ALA A 80 -5.34 2.75 18.58
C ALA A 80 -6.10 3.99 19.08
N ALA A 81 -5.94 5.14 18.42
CA ALA A 81 -6.71 6.35 18.73
C ALA A 81 -8.21 6.22 18.41
N LEU A 82 -8.59 5.29 17.51
CA LEU A 82 -9.98 4.91 17.22
C LEU A 82 -10.52 3.84 18.17
N GLY A 83 -9.77 3.47 19.24
CA GLY A 83 -10.20 2.52 20.26
C GLY A 83 -9.84 1.06 19.99
N ALA A 84 -9.11 0.75 18.91
CA ALA A 84 -8.67 -0.62 18.62
C ALA A 84 -7.50 -1.05 19.52
N THR A 85 -7.42 -2.34 19.82
CA THR A 85 -6.18 -2.99 20.26
C THR A 85 -5.42 -3.49 19.04
N VAL A 86 -4.19 -3.03 18.84
CA VAL A 86 -3.48 -3.24 17.58
C VAL A 86 -2.30 -4.19 17.75
N LEU A 87 -2.22 -5.21 16.91
CA LEU A 87 -0.98 -5.91 16.58
C LEU A 87 -0.46 -5.35 15.26
N ALA A 88 0.66 -4.62 15.31
CA ALA A 88 1.27 -4.02 14.14
C ALA A 88 2.55 -4.78 13.77
N THR A 89 2.64 -5.22 12.53
CA THR A 89 3.76 -6.04 12.05
C THR A 89 4.46 -5.38 10.88
N ASP A 90 5.78 -5.57 10.80
CA ASP A 90 6.58 -5.14 9.65
C ASP A 90 7.79 -6.08 9.51
N GLY A 91 8.24 -6.30 8.27
CA GLY A 91 9.45 -7.08 7.99
C GLY A 91 10.74 -6.32 8.28
N SER A 92 10.69 -5.00 8.37
CA SER A 92 11.84 -4.15 8.62
C SER A 92 12.03 -3.85 10.13
N PRO A 93 13.10 -4.31 10.75
CA PRO A 93 13.42 -3.96 12.14
C PRO A 93 13.64 -2.45 12.34
N GLU A 94 14.19 -1.75 11.34
CA GLU A 94 14.40 -0.30 11.39
C GLU A 94 13.09 0.48 11.36
N MET A 95 12.11 0.06 10.55
CA MET A 95 10.76 0.62 10.59
C MET A 95 10.11 0.44 11.95
N LEU A 96 10.19 -0.76 12.52
CA LEU A 96 9.64 -1.04 13.85
C LEU A 96 10.34 -0.26 14.97
N ALA A 97 11.64 -0.01 14.86
CA ALA A 97 12.35 0.84 15.82
C ALA A 97 11.77 2.26 15.82
N ARG A 98 11.47 2.82 14.64
CA ARG A 98 10.83 4.13 14.49
C ARG A 98 9.39 4.12 14.97
N ALA A 99 8.63 3.08 14.64
CA ALA A 99 7.27 2.92 15.11
C ALA A 99 7.19 2.97 16.65
N ARG A 100 8.08 2.23 17.33
CA ARG A 100 8.17 2.23 18.80
C ARG A 100 8.58 3.60 19.35
N ALA A 101 9.46 4.33 18.66
CA ALA A 101 9.89 5.67 19.08
C ALA A 101 8.75 6.71 19.03
N HIS A 102 7.80 6.57 18.12
CA HIS A 102 6.59 7.40 18.05
C HIS A 102 5.54 7.04 19.11
N GLY A 103 5.59 5.87 19.73
CA GLY A 103 4.71 5.44 20.81
C GLY A 103 4.06 4.08 20.57
N SER A 104 3.68 3.42 21.67
CA SER A 104 3.16 2.04 21.67
C SER A 104 1.87 1.88 22.49
N SER A 105 1.20 2.96 22.89
CA SER A 105 -0.02 2.85 23.71
C SER A 105 -1.13 2.14 22.93
N GLY A 106 -1.56 0.98 23.43
CA GLY A 106 -2.58 0.14 22.76
C GLY A 106 -2.06 -0.63 21.53
N ILE A 107 -0.71 -0.65 21.32
CA ILE A 107 -0.10 -1.26 20.15
C ILE A 107 1.01 -2.23 20.56
N GLU A 108 0.95 -3.47 20.09
CA GLU A 108 2.06 -4.42 20.10
C GLU A 108 2.75 -4.37 18.74
N TYR A 109 4.06 -4.11 18.71
CA TYR A 109 4.87 -4.14 17.48
C TYR A 109 5.65 -5.44 17.39
N ARG A 110 5.52 -6.16 16.28
CA ARG A 110 6.17 -7.47 16.05
C ARG A 110 6.87 -7.51 14.71
N LEU A 111 8.10 -8.04 14.67
CA LEU A 111 8.79 -8.35 13.43
C LEU A 111 8.11 -9.53 12.75
N LEU A 112 7.72 -9.35 11.49
CA LEU A 112 7.06 -10.37 10.68
C LEU A 112 7.13 -10.01 9.19
N ASP A 113 7.66 -10.91 8.37
CA ASP A 113 7.53 -10.86 6.91
C ASP A 113 6.23 -11.54 6.48
N ALA A 114 5.27 -10.77 5.98
CA ALA A 114 3.99 -11.29 5.53
C ALA A 114 4.07 -12.08 4.20
N SER A 115 5.24 -12.14 3.57
CA SER A 115 5.53 -13.02 2.45
C SER A 115 6.01 -14.40 2.89
N ASP A 116 6.31 -14.60 4.19
CA ASP A 116 6.73 -15.89 4.75
C ASP A 116 5.55 -16.61 5.42
N PRO A 117 5.11 -17.77 4.89
CA PRO A 117 4.02 -18.54 5.49
C PRO A 117 4.35 -19.10 6.88
N ALA A 118 5.63 -19.34 7.19
CA ALA A 118 6.03 -19.83 8.51
C ALA A 118 5.85 -18.75 9.58
N GLU A 119 6.22 -17.51 9.28
CA GLU A 119 6.03 -16.38 10.18
C GLU A 119 4.54 -16.06 10.40
N LEU A 120 3.75 -16.07 9.34
CA LEU A 120 2.30 -15.90 9.43
C LEU A 120 1.64 -17.01 10.29
N SER A 121 2.14 -18.24 10.24
CA SER A 121 1.60 -19.35 11.04
C SER A 121 1.78 -19.14 12.56
N GLY A 122 2.74 -18.32 12.97
CA GLY A 122 2.97 -17.91 14.34
C GLY A 122 1.98 -16.88 14.89
N LEU A 123 1.10 -16.34 14.05
CA LEU A 123 0.02 -15.45 14.49
C LEU A 123 -1.14 -16.26 15.08
N PRO A 124 -1.93 -15.64 16.01
CA PRO A 124 -3.09 -16.30 16.61
C PRO A 124 -4.06 -16.85 15.55
N GLU A 125 -4.70 -17.98 15.87
CA GLU A 125 -5.81 -18.51 15.08
C GLU A 125 -7.09 -17.76 15.47
N SER A 126 -7.59 -16.86 14.62
CA SER A 126 -8.73 -15.98 14.85
C SER A 126 -8.50 -14.88 15.90
N GLY A 127 -9.43 -13.98 16.01
CA GLY A 127 -9.45 -12.89 16.99
C GLY A 127 -9.24 -11.51 16.40
N PHE A 128 -8.99 -11.40 15.09
CA PHE A 128 -8.91 -10.09 14.45
C PHE A 128 -10.26 -9.72 13.81
N GLY A 129 -10.90 -8.66 14.32
CA GLY A 129 -12.09 -8.07 13.70
C GLY A 129 -11.76 -7.38 12.37
N ALA A 130 -10.49 -7.01 12.18
CA ALA A 130 -9.99 -6.51 10.91
C ALA A 130 -8.49 -6.80 10.74
N VAL A 131 -8.07 -6.95 9.48
CA VAL A 131 -6.67 -6.92 9.05
C VAL A 131 -6.51 -5.75 8.07
N VAL A 132 -5.44 -4.98 8.21
CA VAL A 132 -5.16 -3.81 7.37
C VAL A 132 -3.77 -3.95 6.76
N CYS A 133 -3.61 -3.55 5.48
CA CYS A 133 -2.32 -3.48 4.80
C CYS A 133 -2.28 -2.22 3.93
N ASN A 134 -1.61 -1.18 4.40
CA ASN A 134 -1.60 0.11 3.73
C ASN A 134 -0.35 0.30 2.88
N MET A 135 -0.55 0.50 1.56
CA MET A 135 0.51 0.86 0.60
C MET A 135 1.72 -0.08 0.66
N ALA A 136 1.47 -1.41 0.80
CA ALA A 136 2.55 -2.36 0.95
C ALA A 136 2.45 -3.59 0.02
N LEU A 137 1.25 -3.97 -0.46
CA LEU A 137 1.12 -5.15 -1.34
C LEU A 137 1.95 -5.04 -2.64
N MET A 138 2.23 -3.82 -3.12
CA MET A 138 3.10 -3.59 -4.26
C MET A 138 4.60 -3.73 -3.91
N ASP A 139 4.96 -3.79 -2.64
CA ASP A 139 6.34 -3.98 -2.16
C ASP A 139 6.61 -5.42 -1.72
N MET A 140 5.60 -6.29 -1.75
CA MET A 140 5.69 -7.71 -1.37
C MET A 140 5.95 -8.59 -2.59
N ALA A 141 6.98 -9.43 -2.52
CA ALA A 141 7.32 -10.37 -3.59
C ALA A 141 6.22 -11.43 -3.80
N ALA A 142 5.60 -11.89 -2.72
CA ALA A 142 4.49 -12.84 -2.71
C ALA A 142 3.36 -12.34 -1.81
N THR A 143 2.12 -12.36 -2.31
CA THR A 143 0.91 -12.01 -1.55
C THR A 143 0.09 -13.25 -1.19
N GLU A 144 0.41 -14.39 -1.78
CA GLU A 144 -0.27 -15.67 -1.58
C GLU A 144 -0.21 -16.16 -0.12
N PRO A 145 0.93 -16.05 0.60
CA PRO A 145 0.98 -16.45 2.02
C PRO A 145 0.02 -15.64 2.88
N LEU A 146 0.00 -14.31 2.71
CA LEU A 146 -0.94 -13.44 3.41
C LEU A 146 -2.38 -13.81 3.07
N ALA A 147 -2.70 -13.95 1.78
CA ALA A 147 -4.05 -14.31 1.32
C ALA A 147 -4.54 -15.61 1.93
N ALA A 148 -3.68 -16.65 1.96
CA ALA A 148 -4.00 -17.95 2.56
C ALA A 148 -4.19 -17.88 4.09
N ALA A 149 -3.53 -16.94 4.77
CA ALA A 149 -3.64 -16.78 6.21
C ALA A 149 -4.91 -16.02 6.64
N LEU A 150 -5.43 -15.09 5.82
CA LEU A 150 -6.56 -14.22 6.17
C LEU A 150 -7.81 -14.96 6.68
N PRO A 151 -8.29 -16.06 6.05
CA PRO A 151 -9.48 -16.77 6.55
C PRO A 151 -9.33 -17.35 7.95
N ARG A 152 -8.07 -17.65 8.36
CA ARG A 152 -7.74 -18.14 9.68
C ARG A 152 -7.60 -17.01 10.71
N LEU A 153 -7.04 -15.87 10.31
CA LEU A 153 -6.77 -14.73 11.17
C LEU A 153 -8.03 -13.94 11.51
N LEU A 154 -8.94 -13.81 10.54
CA LEU A 154 -10.16 -13.01 10.67
C LEU A 154 -11.24 -13.75 11.45
N ASP A 155 -11.88 -13.03 12.36
CA ASP A 155 -13.12 -13.44 12.99
C ASP A 155 -14.24 -13.61 11.96
N GLN A 156 -15.35 -14.25 12.38
CA GLN A 156 -16.56 -14.30 11.57
C GLN A 156 -17.08 -12.87 11.33
N GLY A 157 -17.23 -12.51 10.04
CA GLY A 157 -17.56 -11.14 9.64
C GLY A 157 -16.42 -10.15 9.70
N GLY A 158 -15.22 -10.62 10.00
CA GLY A 158 -14.00 -9.84 9.91
C GLY A 158 -13.67 -9.40 8.48
N ARG A 159 -12.87 -8.35 8.33
CA ARG A 159 -12.58 -7.72 7.06
C ARG A 159 -11.07 -7.50 6.86
N PHE A 160 -10.63 -7.69 5.64
CA PHE A 160 -9.31 -7.26 5.19
C PHE A 160 -9.45 -6.00 4.35
N VAL A 161 -8.76 -4.93 4.74
CA VAL A 161 -8.72 -3.67 3.98
C VAL A 161 -7.29 -3.40 3.58
N PHE A 162 -7.07 -3.13 2.32
CA PHE A 162 -5.75 -2.74 1.83
C PHE A 162 -5.83 -1.52 0.92
N SER A 163 -4.77 -0.72 0.91
CA SER A 163 -4.53 0.31 -0.08
C SER A 163 -3.28 -0.02 -0.88
N ILE A 164 -3.27 0.38 -2.15
CA ILE A 164 -2.16 0.12 -3.07
C ILE A 164 -2.07 1.26 -4.10
N THR A 165 -0.89 1.51 -4.67
CA THR A 165 -0.80 2.30 -5.90
C THR A 165 -1.72 1.71 -6.95
N HIS A 166 -2.50 2.56 -7.64
CA HIS A 166 -3.55 2.06 -8.54
C HIS A 166 -2.95 1.23 -9.69
N PRO A 167 -3.29 -0.07 -9.82
CA PRO A 167 -2.68 -0.96 -10.80
C PRO A 167 -2.81 -0.47 -12.25
N CYS A 168 -3.92 0.21 -12.60
CA CYS A 168 -4.15 0.72 -13.95
C CYS A 168 -3.46 2.05 -14.21
N PHE A 169 -3.24 2.88 -13.18
CA PHE A 169 -2.87 4.28 -13.38
C PHE A 169 -1.55 4.68 -12.73
N ASN A 170 -1.05 3.93 -11.75
CA ASN A 170 0.14 4.29 -10.98
C ASN A 170 1.10 3.11 -10.79
N THR A 171 1.65 2.63 -11.90
CA THR A 171 2.66 1.54 -11.94
C THR A 171 3.87 1.96 -12.77
N SER A 172 4.86 1.10 -12.88
CA SER A 172 6.04 1.30 -13.71
C SER A 172 5.71 1.45 -15.22
N GLY A 173 4.59 0.89 -15.65
CA GLY A 173 4.09 1.00 -17.03
C GLY A 173 3.37 2.30 -17.36
N VAL A 174 3.28 3.23 -16.42
CA VAL A 174 2.51 4.47 -16.52
C VAL A 174 3.42 5.70 -16.57
N ARG A 175 3.09 6.66 -17.39
CA ARG A 175 3.73 7.97 -17.45
C ARG A 175 2.70 9.08 -17.34
N LEU A 176 2.98 10.07 -16.51
CA LEU A 176 2.22 11.31 -16.48
C LEU A 176 2.60 12.13 -17.70
N VAL A 177 1.60 12.64 -18.41
CA VAL A 177 1.79 13.44 -19.62
C VAL A 177 1.03 14.76 -19.53
N ARG A 178 1.60 15.76 -20.18
CA ARG A 178 0.98 17.06 -20.37
C ARG A 178 1.01 17.37 -21.86
N GLU A 179 -0.14 17.62 -22.42
CA GLU A 179 -0.33 17.92 -23.82
C GLU A 179 -0.89 19.33 -23.98
N LEU A 180 -0.42 20.04 -24.97
CA LEU A 180 -0.94 21.34 -25.37
C LEU A 180 -1.72 21.15 -26.66
N GLU A 181 -3.01 21.40 -26.61
CA GLU A 181 -3.93 21.35 -27.75
C GLU A 181 -4.42 22.76 -28.09
N VAL A 182 -4.66 23.06 -29.38
CA VAL A 182 -5.31 24.31 -29.77
C VAL A 182 -6.79 24.00 -30.05
N VAL A 183 -7.67 24.53 -29.21
CA VAL A 183 -9.12 24.40 -29.34
C VAL A 183 -9.70 25.78 -29.61
N ASP A 184 -10.40 25.95 -30.72
CA ASP A 184 -11.00 27.24 -31.18
C ASP A 184 -10.00 28.41 -31.22
N GLY A 185 -8.72 28.12 -31.52
CA GLY A 185 -7.64 29.10 -31.63
C GLY A 185 -6.95 29.43 -30.31
N GLU A 186 -7.41 28.86 -29.19
CA GLU A 186 -6.82 29.06 -27.86
C GLU A 186 -6.02 27.83 -27.40
N PRO A 187 -4.86 28.02 -26.72
CA PRO A 187 -4.09 26.92 -26.21
C PRO A 187 -4.79 26.31 -24.97
N VAL A 188 -5.11 25.02 -25.03
CA VAL A 188 -5.69 24.25 -23.94
C VAL A 188 -4.67 23.21 -23.49
N GLU A 189 -4.33 23.25 -22.20
CA GLU A 189 -3.46 22.26 -21.58
C GLU A 189 -4.30 21.09 -21.04
N ARG A 190 -3.92 19.86 -21.42
CA ARG A 190 -4.50 18.62 -20.92
C ARG A 190 -3.43 17.83 -20.17
N ALA A 191 -3.73 17.44 -18.94
CA ALA A 191 -2.92 16.50 -18.18
C ALA A 191 -3.58 15.12 -18.16
N GLY A 192 -2.78 14.07 -18.19
CA GLY A 192 -3.29 12.71 -18.24
C GLY A 192 -2.20 11.67 -17.96
N VAL A 193 -2.54 10.42 -18.18
CA VAL A 193 -1.60 9.28 -18.07
C VAL A 193 -1.54 8.52 -19.39
N VAL A 194 -0.36 8.04 -19.73
CA VAL A 194 -0.15 7.07 -20.81
C VAL A 194 0.23 5.74 -20.19
N VAL A 195 -0.62 4.74 -20.40
CA VAL A 195 -0.39 3.36 -19.93
C VAL A 195 0.25 2.57 -21.07
N THR A 196 1.50 2.15 -20.88
CA THR A 196 2.27 1.40 -21.89
C THR A 196 2.38 -0.09 -21.58
N ARG A 197 2.16 -0.48 -20.31
CA ARG A 197 2.19 -1.86 -19.87
C ARG A 197 1.23 -2.01 -18.67
N TYR A 198 0.34 -3.01 -18.73
CA TYR A 198 -0.58 -3.33 -17.63
C TYR A 198 -0.79 -4.83 -17.46
N ALA A 199 -1.04 -5.57 -18.56
CA ALA A 199 -1.50 -6.95 -18.50
C ALA A 199 -0.45 -7.95 -17.99
N THR A 200 0.83 -7.57 -17.99
CA THR A 200 1.94 -8.42 -17.56
C THR A 200 2.48 -7.93 -16.23
N ALA A 201 2.54 -8.83 -15.24
CA ALA A 201 3.21 -8.55 -13.97
C ALA A 201 4.70 -8.27 -14.19
N ALA A 202 5.27 -7.39 -13.36
CA ALA A 202 6.67 -7.01 -13.47
C ALA A 202 7.26 -6.66 -12.12
N VAL A 203 8.57 -6.84 -11.99
CA VAL A 203 9.35 -6.36 -10.86
C VAL A 203 10.25 -5.23 -11.34
N GLU A 204 10.13 -4.08 -10.73
CA GLU A 204 10.83 -2.86 -11.13
C GLU A 204 11.42 -2.13 -9.93
N GLU A 205 12.50 -1.39 -10.16
CA GLU A 205 13.07 -0.50 -9.16
C GLU A 205 12.52 0.91 -9.31
N GLY A 206 12.14 1.54 -8.20
CA GLY A 206 11.66 2.91 -8.22
C GLY A 206 11.83 3.63 -6.89
N ILE A 207 11.50 4.91 -6.88
CA ILE A 207 11.40 5.74 -5.70
C ILE A 207 9.94 6.14 -5.49
N ALA A 208 9.48 6.10 -4.23
CA ALA A 208 8.12 6.52 -3.87
C ALA A 208 8.05 8.05 -3.67
N ILE A 209 9.07 8.61 -3.03
CA ILE A 209 9.15 10.03 -2.66
C ILE A 209 10.44 10.60 -3.23
N GLU A 210 10.36 11.80 -3.80
CA GLU A 210 11.53 12.52 -4.33
C GLU A 210 12.58 12.71 -3.22
N GLY A 211 13.85 12.42 -3.54
CA GLY A 211 14.95 12.45 -2.58
C GLY A 211 15.18 11.15 -1.82
N GLN A 212 14.35 10.13 -2.01
CA GLN A 212 14.57 8.81 -1.40
C GLN A 212 15.95 8.25 -1.77
N PRO A 213 16.77 7.87 -0.77
CA PRO A 213 18.18 7.56 -1.02
C PRO A 213 18.40 6.24 -1.75
N TYR A 214 17.53 5.26 -1.55
CA TYR A 214 17.63 3.93 -2.17
C TYR A 214 16.34 3.59 -2.89
N LYS A 215 16.44 3.07 -4.11
CA LYS A 215 15.28 2.53 -4.83
C LYS A 215 14.72 1.32 -4.08
N GLN A 216 13.40 1.23 -4.01
CA GLN A 216 12.67 0.05 -3.57
C GLN A 216 12.27 -0.83 -4.76
N LEU A 217 11.84 -2.05 -4.48
CA LEU A 217 11.23 -2.92 -5.46
C LEU A 217 9.73 -2.65 -5.52
N TYR A 218 9.20 -2.63 -6.73
CA TYR A 218 7.76 -2.62 -7.00
C TYR A 218 7.38 -3.92 -7.72
N PHE A 219 6.41 -4.62 -7.19
CA PHE A 219 5.82 -5.80 -7.79
C PHE A 219 4.51 -5.39 -8.45
N ASP A 220 4.61 -4.85 -9.66
CA ASP A 220 3.45 -4.42 -10.44
C ASP A 220 2.60 -5.65 -10.83
N ARG A 221 1.33 -5.67 -10.42
CA ARG A 221 0.36 -6.72 -10.71
C ARG A 221 -0.88 -6.11 -11.35
N PRO A 222 -1.40 -6.65 -12.48
CA PRO A 222 -2.72 -6.27 -12.95
C PRO A 222 -3.79 -6.70 -11.93
N LEU A 223 -4.96 -6.07 -11.95
CA LEU A 223 -6.02 -6.29 -10.96
C LEU A 223 -6.37 -7.77 -10.74
N HIS A 224 -6.45 -8.54 -11.83
CA HIS A 224 -6.74 -9.98 -11.69
C HIS A 224 -5.65 -10.71 -10.91
N ALA A 225 -4.37 -10.49 -11.21
CA ALA A 225 -3.26 -11.13 -10.51
C ALA A 225 -3.08 -10.62 -9.08
N LEU A 226 -3.46 -9.38 -8.80
CA LEU A 226 -3.49 -8.82 -7.44
C LEU A 226 -4.56 -9.50 -6.58
N LEU A 227 -5.76 -9.73 -7.13
CA LEU A 227 -6.92 -10.19 -6.36
C LEU A 227 -7.09 -11.71 -6.35
N GLU A 228 -6.57 -12.42 -7.34
CA GLU A 228 -6.71 -13.87 -7.49
C GLU A 228 -6.30 -14.67 -6.23
N PRO A 229 -5.16 -14.41 -5.55
CA PRO A 229 -4.79 -15.14 -4.35
C PRO A 229 -5.84 -15.05 -3.24
N PHE A 230 -6.45 -13.88 -3.07
CA PHE A 230 -7.48 -13.63 -2.06
C PHE A 230 -8.79 -14.33 -2.43
N PHE A 231 -9.17 -14.34 -3.71
CA PHE A 231 -10.36 -15.06 -4.18
C PHE A 231 -10.17 -16.57 -4.04
N ALA A 232 -8.99 -17.10 -4.38
CA ALA A 232 -8.63 -18.51 -4.18
C ALA A 232 -8.68 -18.92 -2.71
N ALA A 233 -8.38 -17.99 -1.78
CA ALA A 233 -8.52 -18.19 -0.34
C ALA A 233 -9.96 -18.07 0.19
N GLY A 234 -10.97 -17.90 -0.69
CA GLY A 234 -12.38 -17.78 -0.31
C GLY A 234 -12.79 -16.40 0.20
N MET A 235 -11.99 -15.38 -0.06
CA MET A 235 -12.37 -13.99 0.22
C MET A 235 -13.17 -13.42 -0.95
N VAL A 236 -14.05 -12.46 -0.67
CA VAL A 236 -14.82 -11.72 -1.68
C VAL A 236 -14.57 -10.23 -1.54
N LEU A 237 -14.42 -9.56 -2.67
CA LEU A 237 -14.34 -8.11 -2.75
C LEU A 237 -15.76 -7.54 -2.57
N ASP A 238 -15.97 -6.76 -1.48
CA ASP A 238 -17.28 -6.16 -1.17
C ASP A 238 -17.21 -4.64 -0.98
N GLY A 239 -16.03 -4.05 -1.12
CA GLY A 239 -15.84 -2.61 -1.09
C GLY A 239 -14.63 -2.20 -1.91
N ILE A 240 -14.78 -1.12 -2.67
CA ILE A 240 -13.71 -0.53 -3.48
C ILE A 240 -13.84 0.98 -3.46
N GLU A 241 -12.72 1.67 -3.33
CA GLU A 241 -12.63 3.12 -3.47
C GLU A 241 -11.40 3.48 -4.31
N GLU A 242 -11.61 4.39 -5.24
CA GLU A 242 -10.59 4.94 -6.13
C GLU A 242 -10.46 6.42 -5.84
N GLN A 243 -9.37 6.79 -5.14
CA GLN A 243 -9.21 8.15 -4.63
C GLN A 243 -8.32 8.97 -5.56
N ALA A 244 -8.81 10.16 -5.93
CA ALA A 244 -8.05 11.18 -6.64
C ALA A 244 -8.00 12.47 -5.83
N PHE A 245 -7.03 13.33 -6.11
CA PHE A 245 -6.97 14.64 -5.47
C PHE A 245 -8.14 15.54 -5.90
N PRO A 246 -8.62 16.42 -5.01
CA PRO A 246 -9.69 17.35 -5.37
C PRO A 246 -9.23 18.32 -6.47
N PRO A 247 -10.16 18.82 -7.30
CA PRO A 247 -9.86 19.82 -8.32
C PRO A 247 -9.21 21.08 -7.73
N GLY A 248 -8.25 21.64 -8.44
CA GLY A 248 -7.63 22.91 -8.08
C GLY A 248 -6.25 22.82 -7.42
N ALA A 249 -5.79 21.62 -7.08
CA ALA A 249 -4.41 21.44 -6.68
C ALA A 249 -3.47 21.76 -7.84
N ARG A 250 -2.58 22.72 -7.65
CA ARG A 250 -1.57 23.13 -8.65
C ARG A 250 -0.19 22.90 -8.08
N SER A 251 0.61 22.09 -8.77
CA SER A 251 2.01 21.96 -8.46
C SER A 251 2.88 21.96 -9.73
N ALA A 252 4.09 22.46 -9.61
CA ALA A 252 5.15 22.28 -10.59
C ALA A 252 6.33 21.63 -9.85
N PRO A 253 6.85 20.49 -10.25
CA PRO A 253 6.61 19.70 -11.46
C PRO A 253 5.25 18.98 -11.46
N MET A 254 4.91 18.34 -12.59
CA MET A 254 3.66 17.58 -12.75
C MET A 254 3.54 16.48 -11.69
N LYS A 255 2.45 16.52 -10.93
CA LYS A 255 2.13 15.61 -9.85
C LYS A 255 0.69 15.12 -9.94
N TRP A 256 0.32 14.16 -9.12
CA TRP A 256 -1.02 13.59 -9.07
C TRP A 256 -2.11 14.61 -8.76
N GLU A 257 -1.79 15.67 -8.01
CA GLU A 257 -2.71 16.76 -7.68
C GLU A 257 -3.22 17.52 -8.92
N MET A 258 -2.58 17.33 -10.07
CA MET A 258 -3.01 17.89 -11.37
C MET A 258 -3.98 16.99 -12.12
N LEU A 259 -4.29 15.80 -11.59
CA LEU A 259 -5.11 14.77 -12.23
C LEU A 259 -6.32 14.40 -11.38
N PRO A 260 -7.30 15.33 -11.18
CA PRO A 260 -8.42 15.10 -10.27
C PRO A 260 -9.40 13.99 -10.71
N GLU A 261 -9.32 13.56 -11.96
CA GLU A 261 -10.16 12.49 -12.52
C GLU A 261 -9.42 11.15 -12.69
N ILE A 262 -8.14 11.08 -12.25
CA ILE A 262 -7.33 9.86 -12.39
C ILE A 262 -6.82 9.45 -11.01
N PRO A 263 -7.36 8.36 -10.44
CA PRO A 263 -7.01 7.93 -9.10
C PRO A 263 -5.62 7.28 -9.06
N PRO A 264 -4.65 7.81 -8.29
CA PRO A 264 -3.35 7.18 -8.11
C PRO A 264 -3.36 6.04 -7.08
N VAL A 265 -4.46 5.87 -6.35
CA VAL A 265 -4.63 4.90 -5.26
C VAL A 265 -5.91 4.11 -5.46
N LEU A 266 -5.81 2.80 -5.20
CA LEU A 266 -6.92 1.88 -5.07
C LEU A 266 -7.00 1.41 -3.63
N VAL A 267 -8.19 1.44 -3.03
CA VAL A 267 -8.47 0.86 -1.70
C VAL A 267 -9.55 -0.19 -1.83
N CYS A 268 -9.29 -1.37 -1.28
CA CYS A 268 -10.19 -2.51 -1.37
C CYS A 268 -10.54 -3.06 0.01
N ARG A 269 -11.77 -3.57 0.14
CA ARG A 269 -12.19 -4.38 1.26
C ARG A 269 -12.60 -5.76 0.79
N LEU A 270 -12.03 -6.78 1.45
CA LEU A 270 -12.43 -8.16 1.26
C LEU A 270 -13.00 -8.74 2.55
N ARG A 271 -13.95 -9.66 2.41
CA ARG A 271 -14.51 -10.43 3.53
C ARG A 271 -14.49 -11.91 3.22
N ARG A 272 -14.46 -12.71 4.27
CA ARG A 272 -14.70 -14.14 4.13
C ARG A 272 -16.17 -14.37 3.80
N LEU A 273 -16.46 -15.23 2.80
CA LEU A 273 -17.82 -15.72 2.59
C LEU A 273 -18.27 -16.44 3.86
N SER A 274 -19.43 -16.03 4.40
CA SER A 274 -20.11 -16.81 5.42
C SER A 274 -20.57 -18.12 4.76
N ALA A 275 -20.20 -19.25 5.35
CA ALA A 275 -20.69 -20.56 4.94
C ALA A 275 -22.20 -20.65 5.15
#